data_b554acb0e6c2b8d4e857f31e49a5153b
#
_entry.id   b554acb0e6c2b8d4e857f31e49a5153b
#
_cell.length_a   1.000
_cell.length_b   1.000
_cell.length_c   1.000
_cell.angle_alpha   90.00
_cell.angle_beta   90.00
_cell.angle_gamma   90.00
#
_symmetry.space_group_name_H-M   'P 1'
#
loop_
_entity.id
_entity.type
_entity.pdbx_description
1 polymer ?
#
loop_
_entity_poly.entity_id
_entity_poly.type
_entity_poly.pdbx_seq_one_letter_code
_entity_poly.pdbx_strand_id
1 'polypeptide(L)'
;KGTVFRTIDGGATWRADTVAGGGNLDLRGIAAFDASTAVVASAGPAEQGEARIYRTIDGGAHWNLQWSDSTKGVFLDGLAFWDGQHGIAYSDPVDGRLVILTTDDGGVTWAKVPPASIPPALPKEAAFASSNTGIAVEGSRNAWIVTGGGAEARVFRTADRGRTWSVSGTGMPGGASSGLFGIAFADAKNGVAVGGDFAIARGVTDFALRTTDGGVTWRRAGAIRPDGATQGLTVTRGGPAPVFVSSGAYGTAISRDFGATWTHGDTLTVWGISFPRSGGAGWAVGPRGRITRFTGNIQ
;
A
#
# COMPACT_ATOMS: atom_id res chain seq x y z
N LYS A 1 0.80 2.80 -19.23
CA LYS A 1 0.02 3.78 -18.45
C LYS A 1 -1.46 3.58 -18.76
N GLY A 2 -2.36 3.86 -17.81
CA GLY A 2 -3.81 3.73 -17.97
C GLY A 2 -4.32 2.31 -18.22
N THR A 3 -3.53 1.28 -17.96
CA THR A 3 -3.85 -0.12 -18.26
C THR A 3 -3.93 -0.93 -16.98
N VAL A 4 -4.97 -1.76 -16.91
CA VAL A 4 -5.18 -2.76 -15.86
C VAL A 4 -5.09 -4.14 -16.51
N PHE A 5 -4.33 -5.05 -15.91
CA PHE A 5 -4.26 -6.44 -16.35
C PHE A 5 -5.14 -7.33 -15.47
N ARG A 6 -5.94 -8.17 -16.11
CA ARG A 6 -6.88 -9.07 -15.45
C ARG A 6 -6.70 -10.51 -15.92
N THR A 7 -6.80 -11.44 -14.99
CA THR A 7 -6.93 -12.88 -15.23
C THR A 7 -8.21 -13.41 -14.59
N ILE A 8 -8.81 -14.45 -15.18
CA ILE A 8 -9.95 -15.19 -14.63
C ILE A 8 -9.67 -16.69 -14.53
N ASP A 9 -8.46 -17.12 -14.91
CA ASP A 9 -8.03 -18.51 -15.00
C ASP A 9 -6.75 -18.76 -14.15
N GLY A 10 -6.56 -17.98 -13.10
CA GLY A 10 -5.42 -18.11 -12.19
C GLY A 10 -4.09 -17.76 -12.83
N GLY A 11 -4.09 -16.90 -13.86
CA GLY A 11 -2.90 -16.37 -14.51
C GLY A 11 -2.42 -17.18 -15.71
N ALA A 12 -3.23 -18.13 -16.20
CA ALA A 12 -2.94 -18.84 -17.44
C ALA A 12 -3.04 -17.89 -18.64
N THR A 13 -4.04 -17.00 -18.62
CA THR A 13 -4.18 -15.90 -19.59
C THR A 13 -4.42 -14.56 -18.90
N TRP A 14 -4.03 -13.48 -19.60
CA TRP A 14 -4.19 -12.11 -19.11
C TRP A 14 -4.81 -11.23 -20.18
N ARG A 15 -5.80 -10.42 -19.79
CA ARG A 15 -6.38 -9.38 -20.62
C ARG A 15 -5.90 -8.02 -20.12
N ALA A 16 -5.56 -7.14 -21.05
CA ALA A 16 -5.23 -5.75 -20.78
C ALA A 16 -6.46 -4.87 -21.08
N ASP A 17 -6.94 -4.16 -20.08
CA ASP A 17 -8.04 -3.22 -20.21
C ASP A 17 -7.54 -1.80 -20.00
N THR A 18 -7.91 -0.88 -20.88
CA THR A 18 -7.54 0.53 -20.78
C THR A 18 -8.65 1.31 -20.08
N VAL A 19 -8.29 2.06 -19.05
CA VAL A 19 -9.21 2.99 -18.40
C VAL A 19 -9.50 4.16 -19.34
N ALA A 20 -10.75 4.35 -19.72
CA ALA A 20 -11.17 5.41 -20.62
C ALA A 20 -10.76 6.79 -20.07
N GLY A 21 -10.13 7.62 -20.92
CA GLY A 21 -9.57 8.91 -20.48
C GLY A 21 -8.34 8.81 -19.57
N GLY A 22 -7.84 7.59 -19.33
CA GLY A 22 -6.70 7.32 -18.42
C GLY A 22 -5.37 7.05 -19.12
N GLY A 23 -5.23 7.25 -20.41
CA GLY A 23 -4.07 6.80 -21.20
C GLY A 23 -2.70 7.30 -20.72
N ASN A 24 -2.64 8.39 -19.98
CA ASN A 24 -1.41 8.93 -19.37
C ASN A 24 -1.31 8.67 -17.86
N LEU A 25 -2.35 8.09 -17.24
CA LEU A 25 -2.38 7.89 -15.79
C LEU A 25 -1.47 6.74 -15.35
N ASP A 26 -0.83 6.92 -14.23
CA ASP A 26 -0.05 5.88 -13.56
C ASP A 26 -0.93 5.21 -12.49
N LEU A 27 -1.59 4.12 -12.86
CA LEU A 27 -2.51 3.39 -11.97
C LEU A 27 -1.69 2.52 -11.01
N ARG A 28 -1.56 2.96 -9.75
CA ARG A 28 -0.77 2.26 -8.72
C ARG A 28 -1.61 1.66 -7.62
N GLY A 29 -2.76 2.26 -7.30
CA GLY A 29 -3.69 1.72 -6.32
C GLY A 29 -4.71 0.79 -6.97
N ILE A 30 -4.93 -0.40 -6.39
CA ILE A 30 -5.97 -1.33 -6.85
C ILE A 30 -6.57 -2.12 -5.69
N ALA A 31 -7.89 -2.26 -5.69
CA ALA A 31 -8.64 -3.19 -4.88
C ALA A 31 -9.68 -3.90 -5.74
N ALA A 32 -9.65 -5.23 -5.75
CA ALA A 32 -10.64 -6.08 -6.42
C ALA A 32 -11.49 -6.79 -5.38
N PHE A 33 -12.81 -6.79 -5.56
CA PHE A 33 -13.77 -7.41 -4.62
C PHE A 33 -14.21 -8.79 -5.12
N ASP A 34 -14.40 -8.90 -6.43
CA ASP A 34 -14.80 -10.12 -7.12
C ASP A 34 -14.31 -10.09 -8.59
N ALA A 35 -14.79 -11.04 -9.41
CA ALA A 35 -14.42 -11.12 -10.82
C ALA A 35 -14.94 -9.94 -11.68
N SER A 36 -15.90 -9.17 -11.20
CA SER A 36 -16.52 -8.07 -11.93
C SER A 36 -16.21 -6.69 -11.37
N THR A 37 -15.98 -6.60 -10.05
CA THR A 37 -15.93 -5.32 -9.35
C THR A 37 -14.52 -5.00 -8.84
N ALA A 38 -13.98 -3.85 -9.24
CA ALA A 38 -12.70 -3.34 -8.76
C ALA A 38 -12.67 -1.80 -8.75
N VAL A 39 -11.78 -1.27 -7.92
CA VAL A 39 -11.46 0.16 -7.83
C VAL A 39 -9.98 0.35 -8.09
N VAL A 40 -9.61 1.37 -8.88
CA VAL A 40 -8.22 1.75 -9.12
C VAL A 40 -8.02 3.24 -8.85
N ALA A 41 -6.83 3.59 -8.36
CA ALA A 41 -6.41 4.96 -8.15
C ALA A 41 -5.13 5.25 -8.96
N SER A 42 -5.05 6.46 -9.51
CA SER A 42 -3.87 6.94 -10.21
C SER A 42 -3.00 7.79 -9.30
N ALA A 43 -1.70 7.53 -9.34
CA ALA A 43 -0.67 8.34 -8.72
C ALA A 43 -0.19 9.39 -9.73
N GLY A 44 -0.30 10.66 -9.34
CA GLY A 44 0.12 11.79 -10.17
C GLY A 44 -0.44 13.11 -9.65
N PRO A 45 0.17 14.24 -10.06
CA PRO A 45 -0.24 15.56 -9.59
C PRO A 45 -1.69 15.90 -9.95
N ALA A 46 -2.49 16.26 -8.95
CA ALA A 46 -3.89 16.61 -9.15
C ALA A 46 -4.08 17.85 -10.05
N GLU A 47 -3.17 18.83 -9.96
CA GLU A 47 -3.19 20.03 -10.80
C GLU A 47 -2.93 19.72 -12.29
N GLN A 48 -2.44 18.52 -12.60
CA GLN A 48 -2.31 18.00 -13.97
C GLN A 48 -3.47 17.08 -14.36
N GLY A 49 -4.49 16.95 -13.47
CA GLY A 49 -5.63 16.09 -13.67
C GLY A 49 -5.34 14.59 -13.50
N GLU A 50 -4.29 14.25 -12.76
CA GLU A 50 -3.82 12.86 -12.61
C GLU A 50 -4.27 12.19 -11.30
N ALA A 51 -4.80 12.93 -10.30
CA ALA A 51 -5.36 12.35 -9.09
C ALA A 51 -6.82 11.92 -9.33
N ARG A 52 -7.03 10.64 -9.63
CA ARG A 52 -8.32 10.08 -10.01
C ARG A 52 -8.56 8.71 -9.40
N ILE A 53 -9.82 8.41 -9.10
CA ILE A 53 -10.28 7.07 -8.70
C ILE A 53 -11.35 6.60 -9.69
N TYR A 54 -11.17 5.41 -10.21
CA TYR A 54 -12.10 4.75 -11.12
C TYR A 54 -12.64 3.46 -10.53
N ARG A 55 -13.85 3.08 -10.96
CA ARG A 55 -14.50 1.83 -10.55
C ARG A 55 -15.05 1.11 -11.77
N THR A 56 -14.94 -0.20 -11.77
CA THR A 56 -15.61 -1.12 -12.71
C THR A 56 -16.57 -2.04 -11.96
N ILE A 57 -17.63 -2.50 -12.67
CA ILE A 57 -18.57 -3.53 -12.21
C ILE A 57 -18.79 -4.63 -13.27
N ASP A 58 -18.03 -4.60 -14.33
CA ASP A 58 -18.13 -5.51 -15.47
C ASP A 58 -16.78 -6.16 -15.84
N GLY A 59 -15.92 -6.27 -14.83
CA GLY A 59 -14.62 -6.91 -14.97
C GLY A 59 -13.63 -6.10 -15.81
N GLY A 60 -13.75 -4.78 -15.80
CA GLY A 60 -12.82 -3.88 -16.46
C GLY A 60 -13.18 -3.59 -17.91
N ALA A 61 -14.34 -4.05 -18.41
CA ALA A 61 -14.82 -3.66 -19.74
C ALA A 61 -15.09 -2.15 -19.81
N HIS A 62 -15.65 -1.60 -18.73
CA HIS A 62 -15.83 -0.16 -18.55
C HIS A 62 -15.31 0.28 -17.17
N TRP A 63 -14.65 1.45 -17.16
CA TRP A 63 -14.17 2.09 -15.94
C TRP A 63 -14.81 3.47 -15.83
N ASN A 64 -15.54 3.71 -14.75
CA ASN A 64 -16.23 4.96 -14.47
C ASN A 64 -15.42 5.79 -13.49
N LEU A 65 -15.20 7.07 -13.80
CA LEU A 65 -14.58 8.02 -12.90
C LEU A 65 -15.52 8.27 -11.70
N GLN A 66 -15.03 8.00 -10.49
CA GLN A 66 -15.79 8.16 -9.25
C GLN A 66 -15.33 9.38 -8.46
N TRP A 67 -14.05 9.72 -8.56
CA TRP A 67 -13.49 10.87 -7.88
C TRP A 67 -12.31 11.44 -8.65
N SER A 68 -12.17 12.76 -8.59
CA SER A 68 -10.99 13.50 -9.07
C SER A 68 -10.77 14.75 -8.25
N ASP A 69 -9.55 15.23 -8.22
CA ASP A 69 -9.15 16.47 -7.59
C ASP A 69 -8.25 17.28 -8.52
N SER A 70 -8.21 18.60 -8.33
CA SER A 70 -7.30 19.51 -9.02
C SER A 70 -6.50 20.38 -8.06
N THR A 71 -6.64 20.13 -6.76
CA THR A 71 -5.92 20.87 -5.71
C THR A 71 -4.43 20.59 -5.82
N LYS A 72 -3.63 21.64 -5.97
CA LYS A 72 -2.18 21.52 -6.03
C LYS A 72 -1.62 20.80 -4.79
N GLY A 73 -0.75 19.83 -5.05
CA GLY A 73 -0.12 19.02 -4.02
C GLY A 73 -0.87 17.74 -3.65
N VAL A 74 -2.11 17.55 -4.10
CA VAL A 74 -2.77 16.25 -3.97
C VAL A 74 -2.14 15.26 -4.93
N PHE A 75 -1.68 14.12 -4.39
CA PHE A 75 -1.05 13.03 -5.11
C PHE A 75 -1.44 11.71 -4.44
N LEU A 76 -2.34 10.93 -5.05
CA LEU A 76 -2.82 9.70 -4.43
C LEU A 76 -1.71 8.65 -4.34
N ASP A 77 -1.46 8.15 -3.12
CA ASP A 77 -0.40 7.19 -2.82
C ASP A 77 -0.90 5.75 -2.71
N GLY A 78 -2.18 5.57 -2.38
CA GLY A 78 -2.75 4.25 -2.30
C GLY A 78 -4.19 4.24 -1.84
N LEU A 79 -4.78 3.04 -1.88
CA LEU A 79 -6.12 2.77 -1.38
C LEU A 79 -6.21 1.35 -0.78
N ALA A 80 -7.15 1.18 0.14
CA ALA A 80 -7.48 -0.12 0.71
C ALA A 80 -8.98 -0.18 1.08
N PHE A 81 -9.51 -1.40 1.20
CA PHE A 81 -10.89 -1.61 1.60
C PHE A 81 -10.96 -2.60 2.76
N TRP A 82 -11.80 -2.30 3.76
CA TRP A 82 -12.10 -3.23 4.87
C TRP A 82 -13.04 -4.34 4.41
N ASP A 83 -13.97 -3.97 3.55
CA ASP A 83 -14.99 -4.85 2.95
C ASP A 83 -15.46 -4.29 1.61
N GLY A 84 -16.49 -4.87 1.00
CA GLY A 84 -17.01 -4.44 -0.30
C GLY A 84 -17.71 -3.07 -0.31
N GLN A 85 -17.89 -2.43 0.85
CA GLN A 85 -18.57 -1.12 0.99
C GLN A 85 -17.62 -0.03 1.49
N HIS A 86 -16.77 -0.35 2.49
CA HIS A 86 -16.00 0.63 3.22
C HIS A 86 -14.54 0.64 2.76
N GLY A 87 -14.10 1.77 2.26
CA GLY A 87 -12.75 1.95 1.74
C GLY A 87 -12.13 3.27 2.15
N ILE A 88 -10.85 3.37 1.91
CA ILE A 88 -10.01 4.51 2.20
C ILE A 88 -8.98 4.71 1.08
N ALA A 89 -8.72 5.96 0.72
CA ALA A 89 -7.58 6.35 -0.11
C ALA A 89 -6.85 7.52 0.58
N TYR A 90 -5.59 7.70 0.26
CA TYR A 90 -4.79 8.76 0.88
C TYR A 90 -3.81 9.36 -0.12
N SER A 91 -3.35 10.55 0.21
CA SER A 91 -2.47 11.39 -0.59
C SER A 91 -1.43 12.05 0.31
N ASP A 92 -0.40 12.57 -0.30
CA ASP A 92 0.56 13.49 0.31
C ASP A 92 -0.11 14.60 1.11
N PRO A 93 0.60 15.22 2.08
CA PRO A 93 0.08 16.34 2.83
C PRO A 93 -0.16 17.58 1.97
N VAL A 94 -1.34 18.17 2.11
CA VAL A 94 -1.69 19.50 1.60
C VAL A 94 -2.01 20.38 2.82
N ASP A 95 -1.49 21.60 2.86
CA ASP A 95 -1.64 22.53 3.98
C ASP A 95 -1.25 21.90 5.33
N GLY A 96 -0.19 21.06 5.31
CA GLY A 96 0.37 20.43 6.50
C GLY A 96 -0.45 19.25 7.08
N ARG A 97 -1.33 18.63 6.29
CA ARG A 97 -2.08 17.42 6.70
C ARG A 97 -2.27 16.46 5.53
N LEU A 98 -2.19 15.16 5.78
CA LEU A 98 -2.55 14.16 4.77
C LEU A 98 -3.95 14.42 4.22
N VAL A 99 -4.15 14.26 2.92
CA VAL A 99 -5.49 14.23 2.35
C VAL A 99 -5.97 12.78 2.37
N ILE A 100 -7.02 12.54 3.13
CA ILE A 100 -7.60 11.20 3.30
C ILE A 100 -9.03 11.23 2.78
N LEU A 101 -9.39 10.21 2.02
CA LEU A 101 -10.72 9.99 1.46
C LEU A 101 -11.31 8.73 2.05
N THR A 102 -12.61 8.72 2.31
CA THR A 102 -13.35 7.52 2.72
C THR A 102 -14.55 7.30 1.80
N THR A 103 -14.95 6.05 1.65
CA THR A 103 -16.18 5.62 0.99
C THR A 103 -16.93 4.65 1.87
N ASP A 104 -18.26 4.73 1.85
CA ASP A 104 -19.17 3.82 2.54
C ASP A 104 -20.10 3.08 1.55
N ASP A 105 -19.84 3.19 0.23
CA ASP A 105 -20.68 2.64 -0.86
C ASP A 105 -19.87 1.85 -1.91
N GLY A 106 -18.75 1.28 -1.50
CA GLY A 106 -17.91 0.46 -2.37
C GLY A 106 -17.12 1.26 -3.41
N GLY A 107 -16.85 2.52 -3.12
CA GLY A 107 -16.08 3.40 -4.00
C GLY A 107 -16.91 4.06 -5.10
N VAL A 108 -18.23 4.10 -4.97
CA VAL A 108 -19.12 4.89 -5.86
C VAL A 108 -18.98 6.38 -5.56
N THR A 109 -18.94 6.74 -4.27
CA THR A 109 -18.66 8.11 -3.84
C THR A 109 -17.51 8.15 -2.84
N TRP A 110 -16.78 9.27 -2.81
CA TRP A 110 -15.64 9.49 -1.93
C TRP A 110 -15.74 10.85 -1.25
N ALA A 111 -15.55 10.87 0.07
CA ALA A 111 -15.58 12.07 0.88
C ALA A 111 -14.22 12.35 1.51
N LYS A 112 -13.76 13.60 1.47
CA LYS A 112 -12.55 14.02 2.21
C LYS A 112 -12.82 14.01 3.72
N VAL A 113 -11.93 13.39 4.47
CA VAL A 113 -11.89 13.45 5.93
C VAL A 113 -11.56 14.89 6.34
N PRO A 114 -12.31 15.48 7.31
CA PRO A 114 -12.00 16.84 7.77
C PRO A 114 -10.55 16.96 8.26
N PRO A 115 -9.78 17.96 7.82
CA PRO A 115 -8.36 18.10 8.20
C PRO A 115 -8.15 18.16 9.72
N ALA A 116 -9.10 18.71 10.48
CA ALA A 116 -9.04 18.77 11.95
C ALA A 116 -9.01 17.39 12.63
N SER A 117 -9.47 16.34 11.95
CA SER A 117 -9.47 14.95 12.43
C SER A 117 -8.14 14.21 12.15
N ILE A 118 -7.20 14.85 11.47
CA ILE A 118 -5.92 14.27 11.05
C ILE A 118 -4.79 15.03 11.76
N PRO A 119 -3.82 14.34 12.40
CA PRO A 119 -2.67 15.00 13.00
C PRO A 119 -1.85 15.80 11.96
N PRO A 120 -1.18 16.89 12.38
CA PRO A 120 -0.34 17.66 11.47
C PRO A 120 0.85 16.83 10.94
N ALA A 121 1.16 17.04 9.68
CA ALA A 121 2.36 16.52 9.06
C ALA A 121 3.61 17.26 9.58
N LEU A 122 4.75 16.56 9.59
CA LEU A 122 6.05 17.19 9.79
C LEU A 122 6.45 18.01 8.54
N PRO A 123 7.33 18.99 8.67
CA PRO A 123 7.90 19.66 7.50
C PRO A 123 8.50 18.66 6.51
N LYS A 124 8.09 18.73 5.24
CA LYS A 124 8.51 17.82 4.15
C LYS A 124 8.09 16.35 4.32
N GLU A 125 7.20 16.05 5.25
CA GLU A 125 6.64 14.70 5.32
C GLU A 125 5.83 14.40 4.06
N ALA A 126 5.98 13.17 3.56
CA ALA A 126 5.32 12.68 2.37
C ALA A 126 4.96 11.20 2.53
N ALA A 127 4.00 10.75 1.78
CA ALA A 127 3.74 9.34 1.57
C ALA A 127 4.49 8.84 0.31
N PHE A 128 4.37 7.56 -0.01
CA PHE A 128 5.08 6.99 -1.15
C PHE A 128 4.17 6.03 -1.93
N ALA A 129 3.85 6.39 -3.17
CA ALA A 129 3.06 5.57 -4.07
C ALA A 129 3.88 4.43 -4.70
N SER A 130 4.57 3.63 -3.89
CA SER A 130 5.51 2.63 -4.40
C SER A 130 4.85 1.32 -4.82
N SER A 131 3.89 0.82 -4.05
CA SER A 131 3.38 -0.55 -4.21
C SER A 131 1.92 -0.74 -3.79
N ASN A 132 1.21 0.33 -3.45
CA ASN A 132 -0.12 0.32 -2.79
C ASN A 132 -0.11 -0.37 -1.40
N THR A 133 1.05 -0.68 -0.83
CA THR A 133 1.15 -1.29 0.50
C THR A 133 1.55 -0.30 1.59
N GLY A 134 1.65 1.00 1.28
CA GLY A 134 1.83 2.07 2.27
C GLY A 134 0.62 2.27 3.18
N ILE A 135 -0.47 1.57 2.90
CA ILE A 135 -1.67 1.51 3.72
C ILE A 135 -2.03 0.05 4.04
N ALA A 136 -2.44 -0.21 5.27
CA ALA A 136 -3.03 -1.48 5.67
C ALA A 136 -4.37 -1.26 6.35
N VAL A 137 -5.30 -2.21 6.18
CA VAL A 137 -6.59 -2.26 6.89
C VAL A 137 -6.72 -3.59 7.61
N GLU A 138 -7.35 -3.59 8.79
CA GLU A 138 -7.55 -4.81 9.59
C GLU A 138 -8.86 -4.78 10.36
N GLY A 139 -9.51 -5.96 10.44
CA GLY A 139 -10.86 -6.06 10.96
C GLY A 139 -11.83 -5.22 10.15
N SER A 140 -12.79 -4.58 10.82
CA SER A 140 -13.80 -3.74 10.16
C SER A 140 -13.56 -2.24 10.30
N ARG A 141 -12.50 -1.80 11.01
CA ARG A 141 -12.38 -0.39 11.41
C ARG A 141 -10.96 0.16 11.46
N ASN A 142 -9.94 -0.70 11.63
CA ASN A 142 -8.57 -0.25 11.82
C ASN A 142 -7.88 -0.01 10.47
N ALA A 143 -7.10 1.07 10.38
CA ALA A 143 -6.18 1.29 9.27
C ALA A 143 -4.91 2.00 9.74
N TRP A 144 -3.84 1.81 8.98
CA TRP A 144 -2.53 2.44 9.20
C TRP A 144 -1.98 2.93 7.87
N ILE A 145 -1.37 4.12 7.89
CA ILE A 145 -0.67 4.73 6.76
C ILE A 145 0.76 5.02 7.21
N VAL A 146 1.73 4.67 6.40
CA VAL A 146 3.14 4.97 6.63
C VAL A 146 3.60 6.17 5.83
N THR A 147 4.54 6.92 6.39
CA THR A 147 5.13 8.11 5.77
C THR A 147 6.66 8.13 5.90
N GLY A 148 7.28 9.09 5.24
CA GLY A 148 8.68 9.45 5.33
C GLY A 148 8.86 10.89 4.84
N GLY A 149 9.92 11.21 4.12
CA GLY A 149 10.13 12.55 3.55
C GLY A 149 10.57 13.62 4.54
N GLY A 150 10.02 13.63 5.74
CA GLY A 150 10.34 14.54 6.83
C GLY A 150 11.58 14.14 7.63
N ALA A 151 11.71 14.65 8.86
CA ALA A 151 12.82 14.31 9.74
C ALA A 151 12.73 12.87 10.28
N GLU A 152 11.54 12.32 10.36
CA GLU A 152 11.24 11.00 10.91
C GLU A 152 10.14 10.31 10.09
N ALA A 153 10.28 9.00 9.88
CA ALA A 153 9.20 8.16 9.35
C ALA A 153 8.15 7.91 10.45
N ARG A 154 6.87 8.09 10.10
CA ARG A 154 5.77 7.98 11.06
C ARG A 154 4.70 6.99 10.59
N VAL A 155 3.84 6.59 11.52
CA VAL A 155 2.67 5.76 11.23
C VAL A 155 1.42 6.47 11.74
N PHE A 156 0.54 6.84 10.83
CA PHE A 156 -0.81 7.31 11.12
C PHE A 156 -1.73 6.11 11.31
N ARG A 157 -2.64 6.17 12.28
CA ARG A 157 -3.57 5.08 12.57
C ARG A 157 -4.96 5.59 12.90
N THR A 158 -5.96 4.81 12.53
CA THR A 158 -7.36 5.00 12.86
C THR A 158 -7.96 3.70 13.41
N ALA A 159 -9.00 3.82 14.25
CA ALA A 159 -9.78 2.71 14.77
C ALA A 159 -11.29 2.90 14.52
N ASP A 160 -11.65 3.83 13.64
CA ASP A 160 -13.05 4.25 13.38
C ASP A 160 -13.36 4.43 11.87
N ARG A 161 -12.69 3.66 11.00
CA ARG A 161 -12.82 3.73 9.53
C ARG A 161 -12.34 5.06 8.96
N GLY A 162 -11.26 5.61 9.51
CA GLY A 162 -10.65 6.83 8.99
C GLY A 162 -11.32 8.12 9.40
N ARG A 163 -12.31 8.11 10.32
CA ARG A 163 -12.98 9.32 10.78
C ARG A 163 -12.07 10.19 11.63
N THR A 164 -11.28 9.55 12.49
CA THR A 164 -10.27 10.23 13.31
C THR A 164 -8.93 9.50 13.25
N TRP A 165 -7.85 10.24 13.39
CA TRP A 165 -6.50 9.73 13.25
C TRP A 165 -5.62 10.13 14.43
N SER A 166 -4.69 9.25 14.75
CA SER A 166 -3.55 9.51 15.62
C SER A 166 -2.26 9.17 14.89
N VAL A 167 -1.12 9.64 15.34
CA VAL A 167 0.18 9.40 14.71
C VAL A 167 1.21 8.99 15.75
N SER A 168 2.07 8.06 15.40
CA SER A 168 3.21 7.59 16.20
C SER A 168 4.50 7.82 15.45
N GLY A 169 5.49 8.39 16.13
CA GLY A 169 6.88 8.39 15.67
C GLY A 169 7.46 6.99 15.74
N THR A 170 8.40 6.67 14.88
CA THR A 170 9.01 5.35 14.80
C THR A 170 10.47 5.33 15.23
N GLY A 171 11.09 6.50 15.44
CA GLY A 171 12.51 6.64 15.66
C GLY A 171 13.38 6.33 14.43
N MET A 172 12.74 6.05 13.27
CA MET A 172 13.46 5.85 12.02
C MET A 172 13.65 7.19 11.30
N PRO A 173 14.86 7.51 10.85
CA PRO A 173 15.09 8.76 10.13
C PRO A 173 14.29 8.78 8.84
N GLY A 174 13.70 9.94 8.52
CA GLY A 174 13.13 10.25 7.22
C GLY A 174 14.13 10.98 6.32
N GLY A 175 13.69 11.32 5.12
CA GLY A 175 14.47 12.05 4.13
C GLY A 175 13.74 12.08 2.80
N ALA A 176 14.19 12.91 1.86
CA ALA A 176 13.53 13.10 0.56
C ALA A 176 13.31 11.78 -0.23
N SER A 177 14.16 10.79 0.00
CA SER A 177 14.10 9.46 -0.61
C SER A 177 13.95 8.34 0.40
N SER A 178 13.82 8.65 1.69
CA SER A 178 13.80 7.66 2.76
C SER A 178 12.58 7.76 3.65
N GLY A 179 12.13 6.59 4.12
CA GLY A 179 10.97 6.45 4.98
C GLY A 179 10.44 5.04 5.00
N LEU A 180 9.19 4.90 5.41
CA LEU A 180 8.44 3.64 5.34
C LEU A 180 7.62 3.60 4.06
N PHE A 181 7.60 2.47 3.37
CA PHE A 181 6.96 2.29 2.06
C PHE A 181 5.86 1.23 2.08
N GLY A 182 5.93 0.30 3.02
CA GLY A 182 4.95 -0.77 3.17
C GLY A 182 4.62 -1.08 4.62
N ILE A 183 3.36 -1.44 4.87
CA ILE A 183 2.86 -1.83 6.18
C ILE A 183 1.85 -2.97 6.05
N ALA A 184 1.91 -3.93 6.95
CA ALA A 184 0.94 -5.02 7.02
C ALA A 184 0.67 -5.42 8.47
N PHE A 185 -0.57 -5.78 8.76
CA PHE A 185 -1.01 -6.23 10.07
C PHE A 185 -1.56 -7.64 9.99
N ALA A 186 -1.07 -8.52 10.84
CA ALA A 186 -1.57 -9.88 10.98
C ALA A 186 -2.89 -9.93 11.77
N ASP A 187 -3.05 -9.03 12.71
CA ASP A 187 -4.26 -8.78 13.51
C ASP A 187 -4.26 -7.32 13.99
N ALA A 188 -5.22 -6.95 14.84
CA ALA A 188 -5.37 -5.58 15.32
C ALA A 188 -4.19 -5.07 16.19
N LYS A 189 -3.27 -5.96 16.63
CA LYS A 189 -2.15 -5.61 17.51
C LYS A 189 -0.79 -5.80 16.84
N ASN A 190 -0.65 -6.86 16.03
CA ASN A 190 0.64 -7.30 15.51
C ASN A 190 0.83 -6.88 14.07
N GLY A 191 1.76 -5.99 13.84
CA GLY A 191 2.07 -5.43 12.53
C GLY A 191 3.56 -5.27 12.27
N VAL A 192 3.89 -5.16 10.99
CA VAL A 192 5.25 -4.91 10.48
C VAL A 192 5.17 -3.74 9.50
N ALA A 193 6.17 -2.87 9.54
CA ALA A 193 6.37 -1.81 8.56
C ALA A 193 7.79 -1.90 8.00
N VAL A 194 7.93 -1.61 6.71
CA VAL A 194 9.19 -1.71 5.97
C VAL A 194 9.43 -0.49 5.10
N GLY A 195 10.68 -0.23 4.78
CA GLY A 195 11.03 0.90 3.94
C GLY A 195 12.50 0.91 3.57
N GLY A 196 13.11 2.08 3.63
CA GLY A 196 14.52 2.27 3.33
C GLY A 196 14.80 3.63 2.71
N ASP A 197 15.87 3.70 1.96
CA ASP A 197 16.22 4.84 1.11
C ASP A 197 16.35 4.34 -0.34
N PHE A 198 15.44 4.75 -1.21
CA PHE A 198 15.43 4.30 -2.60
C PHE A 198 16.52 4.99 -3.46
N ALA A 199 17.17 6.04 -2.98
CA ALA A 199 18.33 6.64 -3.63
C ALA A 199 19.61 5.83 -3.40
N ILE A 200 19.62 4.95 -2.39
CA ILE A 200 20.74 4.05 -2.10
C ILE A 200 20.51 2.72 -2.82
N ALA A 201 21.28 2.48 -3.88
CA ALA A 201 21.12 1.30 -4.72
C ALA A 201 21.35 -0.02 -3.97
N ARG A 202 22.38 -0.08 -3.11
CA ARG A 202 22.65 -1.21 -2.21
C ARG A 202 23.26 -0.70 -0.91
N GLY A 203 22.86 -1.29 0.19
CA GLY A 203 23.34 -0.94 1.51
C GLY A 203 22.38 -1.43 2.58
N VAL A 204 22.87 -1.56 3.79
CA VAL A 204 22.01 -1.95 4.92
C VAL A 204 21.09 -0.78 5.24
N THR A 205 19.85 -0.91 4.87
CA THR A 205 18.78 -0.04 5.33
C THR A 205 17.91 -0.88 6.26
N ASP A 206 18.22 -0.86 7.55
CA ASP A 206 17.43 -1.58 8.58
C ASP A 206 16.10 -0.89 8.86
N PHE A 207 15.33 -0.62 7.80
CA PHE A 207 14.03 0.01 7.88
C PHE A 207 12.91 -1.04 7.98
N ALA A 208 13.10 -2.01 8.87
CA ALA A 208 12.06 -2.93 9.27
C ALA A 208 11.70 -2.68 10.74
N LEU A 209 10.42 -2.48 10.98
CA LEU A 209 9.84 -2.20 12.30
C LEU A 209 8.71 -3.16 12.58
N ARG A 210 8.47 -3.43 13.85
CA ARG A 210 7.33 -4.23 14.31
C ARG A 210 6.64 -3.59 15.50
N THR A 211 5.35 -3.85 15.61
CA THR A 211 4.50 -3.47 16.73
C THR A 211 3.75 -4.67 17.28
N THR A 212 3.38 -4.62 18.56
CA THR A 212 2.52 -5.61 19.24
C THR A 212 1.36 -4.95 19.99
N ASP A 213 1.16 -3.65 19.77
CA ASP A 213 0.16 -2.81 20.43
C ASP A 213 -0.71 -2.01 19.47
N GLY A 214 -0.81 -2.47 18.21
CA GLY A 214 -1.64 -1.83 17.19
C GLY A 214 -1.01 -0.57 16.59
N GLY A 215 0.32 -0.45 16.63
CA GLY A 215 1.04 0.69 16.06
C GLY A 215 1.10 1.91 17.00
N VAL A 216 0.86 1.72 18.31
CA VAL A 216 1.09 2.77 19.31
C VAL A 216 2.58 2.98 19.50
N THR A 217 3.33 1.88 19.59
CA THR A 217 4.79 1.90 19.66
C THR A 217 5.40 0.99 18.59
N TRP A 218 6.58 1.38 18.14
CA TRP A 218 7.34 0.66 17.12
C TRP A 218 8.75 0.37 17.62
N ARG A 219 9.26 -0.81 17.27
CA ARG A 219 10.64 -1.23 17.57
C ARG A 219 11.27 -1.88 16.36
N ARG A 220 12.59 -1.85 16.26
CA ARG A 220 13.30 -2.49 15.15
C ARG A 220 12.90 -3.96 15.04
N ALA A 221 12.67 -4.39 13.82
CA ALA A 221 12.48 -5.78 13.41
C ALA A 221 13.82 -6.40 13.00
N GLY A 222 13.82 -7.66 12.59
CA GLY A 222 14.98 -8.30 11.98
C GLY A 222 15.38 -7.64 10.65
N ALA A 223 16.67 -7.67 10.33
CA ALA A 223 17.16 -7.15 9.06
C ALA A 223 16.60 -7.95 7.88
N ILE A 224 16.12 -7.23 6.87
CA ILE A 224 15.62 -7.84 5.62
C ILE A 224 16.79 -8.02 4.67
N ARG A 225 16.90 -9.21 4.11
CA ARG A 225 17.86 -9.54 3.05
C ARG A 225 17.09 -10.03 1.81
N PRO A 226 17.46 -9.64 0.57
CA PRO A 226 18.65 -8.87 0.19
C PRO A 226 18.57 -7.39 0.61
N ASP A 227 19.73 -6.76 0.72
CA ASP A 227 19.89 -5.36 1.13
C ASP A 227 19.29 -4.40 0.10
N GLY A 228 18.75 -3.27 0.59
CA GLY A 228 18.15 -2.21 -0.21
C GLY A 228 16.77 -1.81 0.28
N ALA A 229 16.20 -0.79 -0.33
CA ALA A 229 14.86 -0.32 0.01
C ALA A 229 13.80 -1.39 -0.28
N THR A 230 12.99 -1.69 0.73
CA THR A 230 11.86 -2.62 0.64
C THR A 230 10.62 -1.83 0.26
N GLN A 231 10.09 -2.09 -0.94
CA GLN A 231 9.03 -1.29 -1.55
C GLN A 231 7.61 -1.75 -1.17
N GLY A 232 7.43 -3.03 -0.94
CA GLY A 232 6.12 -3.60 -0.64
C GLY A 232 6.15 -4.61 0.49
N LEU A 233 5.01 -4.73 1.17
CA LEU A 233 4.80 -5.68 2.25
C LEU A 233 3.36 -6.19 2.23
N THR A 234 3.19 -7.49 2.41
CA THR A 234 1.88 -8.12 2.57
C THR A 234 1.91 -9.19 3.65
N VAL A 235 0.77 -9.63 4.10
CA VAL A 235 0.62 -10.73 5.05
C VAL A 235 -0.44 -11.71 4.56
N THR A 236 -0.13 -13.01 4.61
CA THR A 236 -1.09 -14.10 4.36
C THR A 236 -1.35 -14.90 5.64
N ARG A 237 -2.57 -15.40 5.79
CA ARG A 237 -3.05 -16.08 7.01
C ARG A 237 -3.61 -17.49 6.73
N GLY A 238 -3.34 -18.03 5.56
CA GLY A 238 -3.86 -19.35 5.16
C GLY A 238 -3.21 -20.55 5.86
N GLY A 239 -2.19 -20.35 6.67
CA GLY A 239 -1.46 -21.39 7.41
C GLY A 239 -1.68 -21.31 8.93
N PRO A 240 -0.91 -22.09 9.69
CA PRO A 240 -0.98 -22.15 11.16
C PRO A 240 -0.52 -20.84 11.82
N ALA A 241 0.26 -20.02 11.13
CA ALA A 241 0.71 -18.71 11.58
C ALA A 241 0.71 -17.71 10.42
N PRO A 242 0.57 -16.41 10.70
CA PRO A 242 0.71 -15.38 9.68
C PRO A 242 2.10 -15.35 9.07
N VAL A 243 2.18 -15.17 7.75
CA VAL A 243 3.44 -15.04 7.03
C VAL A 243 3.51 -13.68 6.37
N PHE A 244 4.52 -12.90 6.72
CA PHE A 244 4.83 -11.63 6.09
C PHE A 244 5.74 -11.86 4.89
N VAL A 245 5.44 -11.23 3.78
CA VAL A 245 6.24 -11.29 2.54
C VAL A 245 6.56 -9.86 2.11
N SER A 246 7.84 -9.56 2.03
CA SER A 246 8.35 -8.27 1.55
C SER A 246 8.81 -8.35 0.11
N SER A 247 8.79 -7.22 -0.59
CA SER A 247 9.25 -7.11 -1.98
C SER A 247 10.06 -5.83 -2.20
N GLY A 248 11.00 -5.89 -3.14
CA GLY A 248 11.86 -4.77 -3.46
C GLY A 248 12.68 -4.97 -4.73
N ALA A 249 13.60 -4.03 -4.96
CA ALA A 249 14.45 -4.02 -6.15
C ALA A 249 15.34 -5.26 -6.27
N TYR A 250 15.68 -5.89 -5.15
CA TYR A 250 16.65 -6.98 -5.09
C TYR A 250 16.06 -8.33 -4.69
N GLY A 251 14.74 -8.41 -4.62
CA GLY A 251 14.05 -9.67 -4.35
C GLY A 251 12.99 -9.58 -3.28
N THR A 252 12.65 -10.75 -2.75
CA THR A 252 11.64 -10.94 -1.71
C THR A 252 12.26 -11.54 -0.46
N ALA A 253 11.63 -11.30 0.69
CA ALA A 253 11.95 -11.97 1.93
C ALA A 253 10.68 -12.36 2.69
N ILE A 254 10.78 -13.38 3.53
CA ILE A 254 9.65 -13.99 4.23
C ILE A 254 9.95 -14.02 5.72
N SER A 255 8.97 -13.61 6.53
CA SER A 255 9.01 -13.74 7.99
C SER A 255 7.79 -14.51 8.48
N ARG A 256 8.03 -15.46 9.41
CA ARG A 256 7.00 -16.29 10.08
C ARG A 256 6.87 -16.00 11.59
N ASP A 257 7.56 -14.98 12.05
CA ASP A 257 7.69 -14.61 13.47
C ASP A 257 7.44 -13.11 13.70
N PHE A 258 6.48 -12.55 12.94
CA PHE A 258 6.08 -11.15 13.02
C PHE A 258 7.24 -10.18 12.81
N GLY A 259 8.09 -10.46 11.82
CA GLY A 259 9.22 -9.61 11.45
C GLY A 259 10.45 -9.75 12.36
N ALA A 260 10.46 -10.69 13.33
CA ALA A 260 11.61 -10.86 14.19
C ALA A 260 12.82 -11.39 13.42
N THR A 261 12.58 -12.31 12.48
CA THR A 261 13.61 -12.80 11.55
C THR A 261 13.06 -12.85 10.12
N TRP A 262 13.95 -12.78 9.14
CA TRP A 262 13.62 -12.82 7.71
C TRP A 262 14.47 -13.85 6.99
N THR A 263 13.81 -14.64 6.15
CA THR A 263 14.46 -15.58 5.23
C THR A 263 14.38 -15.03 3.81
N HIS A 264 15.46 -15.08 3.08
CA HIS A 264 15.49 -14.68 1.67
C HIS A 264 14.56 -15.57 0.85
N GLY A 265 13.76 -14.97 -0.02
CA GLY A 265 12.84 -15.67 -0.93
C GLY A 265 13.47 -15.88 -2.31
N ASP A 266 13.45 -14.85 -3.13
CA ASP A 266 14.05 -14.84 -4.46
C ASP A 266 14.77 -13.50 -4.75
N THR A 267 15.43 -13.41 -5.90
CA THR A 267 16.20 -12.22 -6.33
C THR A 267 15.48 -11.40 -7.41
N LEU A 268 14.22 -11.73 -7.71
CA LEU A 268 13.46 -11.02 -8.75
C LEU A 268 13.08 -9.62 -8.28
N THR A 269 13.38 -8.61 -9.09
CA THR A 269 12.87 -7.26 -8.86
C THR A 269 11.35 -7.26 -8.96
N VAL A 270 10.67 -6.99 -7.86
CA VAL A 270 9.22 -6.83 -7.77
C VAL A 270 8.89 -5.63 -6.90
N TRP A 271 7.91 -4.84 -7.33
CA TRP A 271 7.50 -3.61 -6.63
C TRP A 271 6.28 -3.84 -5.74
N GLY A 272 5.22 -4.37 -6.31
CA GLY A 272 3.99 -4.67 -5.60
C GLY A 272 3.82 -6.17 -5.39
N ILE A 273 3.24 -6.54 -4.24
CA ILE A 273 2.97 -7.93 -3.86
C ILE A 273 1.64 -8.01 -3.13
N SER A 274 0.85 -9.04 -3.43
CA SER A 274 -0.43 -9.27 -2.78
C SER A 274 -0.73 -10.76 -2.66
N PHE A 275 -1.29 -11.13 -1.51
CA PHE A 275 -1.83 -12.45 -1.24
C PHE A 275 -3.28 -12.34 -0.76
N PRO A 276 -4.14 -13.30 -1.08
CA PRO A 276 -5.44 -13.40 -0.43
C PRO A 276 -5.26 -13.58 1.08
N ARG A 277 -6.09 -12.92 1.87
CA ARG A 277 -6.07 -13.08 3.34
C ARG A 277 -6.30 -14.52 3.81
N SER A 278 -7.08 -15.27 3.04
CA SER A 278 -7.37 -16.70 3.28
C SER A 278 -6.20 -17.63 2.93
N GLY A 279 -5.08 -17.10 2.47
CA GLY A 279 -3.98 -17.90 1.94
C GLY A 279 -4.17 -18.31 0.48
N GLY A 280 -3.25 -19.11 -0.05
CA GLY A 280 -3.21 -19.52 -1.43
C GLY A 280 -2.14 -18.81 -2.26
N ALA A 281 -2.27 -18.83 -3.58
CA ALA A 281 -1.31 -18.21 -4.47
C ALA A 281 -1.34 -16.69 -4.37
N GLY A 282 -0.16 -16.10 -4.23
CA GLY A 282 0.04 -14.66 -4.31
C GLY A 282 0.55 -14.22 -5.67
N TRP A 283 0.48 -12.93 -5.90
CA TRP A 283 0.97 -12.29 -7.12
C TRP A 283 1.93 -11.15 -6.78
N ALA A 284 2.97 -11.04 -7.59
CA ALA A 284 3.87 -9.91 -7.54
C ALA A 284 4.00 -9.28 -8.92
N VAL A 285 4.15 -7.96 -8.94
CA VAL A 285 4.34 -7.18 -10.16
C VAL A 285 5.66 -6.42 -10.12
N GLY A 286 6.30 -6.31 -11.27
CA GLY A 286 7.63 -5.71 -11.36
C GLY A 286 7.86 -4.97 -12.67
N PRO A 287 9.10 -4.57 -12.94
CA PRO A 287 9.44 -3.77 -14.11
C PRO A 287 9.15 -4.52 -15.42
N ARG A 288 8.88 -3.74 -16.47
CA ARG A 288 8.63 -4.23 -17.85
C ARG A 288 7.42 -5.16 -17.96
N GLY A 289 6.36 -4.91 -17.17
CA GLY A 289 5.12 -5.70 -17.20
C GLY A 289 5.26 -7.10 -16.60
N ARG A 290 6.28 -7.34 -15.78
CA ARG A 290 6.42 -8.64 -15.10
C ARG A 290 5.25 -8.87 -14.16
N ILE A 291 4.62 -10.02 -14.29
CA ILE A 291 3.65 -10.57 -13.36
C ILE A 291 4.15 -11.96 -12.95
N THR A 292 4.34 -12.18 -11.66
CA THR A 292 4.87 -13.43 -11.11
C THR A 292 3.87 -14.01 -10.13
N ARG A 293 3.60 -15.31 -10.26
CA ARG A 293 2.78 -16.05 -9.32
C ARG A 293 3.67 -16.75 -8.31
N PHE A 294 3.38 -16.57 -7.04
CA PHE A 294 3.97 -17.39 -5.99
C PHE A 294 3.26 -18.74 -5.94
N THR A 295 4.01 -19.80 -6.28
CA THR A 295 3.51 -21.19 -6.34
C THR A 295 4.05 -22.06 -5.21
N GLY A 296 5.00 -21.56 -4.43
CA GLY A 296 5.56 -22.25 -3.28
C GLY A 296 4.61 -22.31 -2.09
N ASN A 297 4.79 -23.32 -1.24
CA ASN A 297 4.11 -23.40 0.04
C ASN A 297 4.70 -22.31 0.96
N ILE A 298 4.09 -21.10 0.95
CA ILE A 298 4.47 -20.00 1.83
C ILE A 298 3.92 -20.25 3.25
N GLN A 299 3.09 -21.29 3.40
CA GLN A 299 2.47 -21.72 4.65
C GLN A 299 3.42 -22.52 5.54
#